data_fa239d17999da79a9646b1ba8d58dc86
#
_entry.id   fa239d17999da79a9646b1ba8d58dc86
#
_cell.length_a   1.000
_cell.length_b   1.000
_cell.length_c   1.000
_cell.angle_alpha   90.00
_cell.angle_beta   90.00
_cell.angle_gamma   90.00
#
_symmetry.space_group_name_H-M   'P 1'
#
loop_
_entity.id
_entity.type
_entity.pdbx_description
1 polymer ?
#
loop_
_entity_poly.entity_id
_entity_poly.type
_entity_poly.pdbx_seq_one_letter_code
_entity_poly.pdbx_strand_id
1 'polypeptide(L)'
;MTAEDIKKNRSDIIQAIISGINECILVASTGGFEFVNPAFEKLTGYSASEVMSPKFNFLQLVHPDDQHLFRHQNHTGFNRFYAGNLPPVEFRLINKRGVVHYVEASSSPLKEIPGQLLIIIRDITSRKKAEIELSQTLEKLRKTMMATIQAITLTVESRDPYTAGHQRRVSDLARTIATRLSWSTEQIDEVRMAALVHDLGKISVPAEILNKPGRLTPSEFNMIKEHPRVGYEILKTIDFPWPVAEIVYQHHERLDGSGYPQGLKNGKIHPVSRVLAVADVVEAMLSHRPYRSAFSPLEVAAEIKKGSGTIYDPQIVNACLDILREKYDISLS
;
A
#
# COMPACT_ATOMS: atom_id res chain seq x y z
N MET A 1 -0.73 62.77 -23.55
CA MET A 1 -0.02 61.46 -23.33
C MET A 1 0.47 61.04 -24.70
N THR A 2 1.76 61.01 -24.92
CA THR A 2 2.34 60.63 -26.20
C THR A 2 2.35 59.10 -26.39
N ALA A 3 2.50 58.62 -27.61
CA ALA A 3 2.62 57.18 -27.88
C ALA A 3 3.81 56.55 -27.12
N GLU A 4 4.86 57.34 -26.89
CA GLU A 4 6.02 56.91 -26.05
C GLU A 4 5.67 56.80 -24.57
N ASP A 5 4.83 57.70 -24.03
CA ASP A 5 4.36 57.63 -22.64
C ASP A 5 3.50 56.36 -22.40
N ILE A 6 2.64 56.01 -23.37
CA ILE A 6 1.81 54.81 -23.31
C ILE A 6 2.65 53.55 -23.37
N LYS A 7 3.67 53.52 -24.25
CA LYS A 7 4.58 52.36 -24.41
C LYS A 7 5.43 52.13 -23.16
N LYS A 8 5.96 53.23 -22.57
CA LYS A 8 6.69 53.17 -21.30
C LYS A 8 5.83 52.67 -20.14
N ASN A 9 4.64 53.23 -19.99
CA ASN A 9 3.72 52.80 -18.93
C ASN A 9 3.32 51.32 -19.03
N ARG A 10 3.12 50.78 -20.26
CA ARG A 10 2.89 49.37 -20.50
C ARG A 10 4.08 48.49 -20.10
N SER A 11 5.29 48.93 -20.44
CA SER A 11 6.52 48.20 -20.06
C SER A 11 6.70 48.13 -18.55
N ASP A 12 6.46 49.26 -17.86
CA ASP A 12 6.60 49.35 -16.40
C ASP A 12 5.55 48.45 -15.68
N ILE A 13 4.32 48.39 -16.19
CA ILE A 13 3.26 47.50 -15.66
C ILE A 13 3.65 46.03 -15.88
N ILE A 14 4.12 45.64 -17.05
CA ILE A 14 4.55 44.27 -17.35
C ILE A 14 5.69 43.85 -16.42
N GLN A 15 6.70 44.73 -16.25
CA GLN A 15 7.81 44.47 -15.32
C GLN A 15 7.32 44.32 -13.87
N ALA A 16 6.42 45.18 -13.43
CA ALA A 16 5.84 45.08 -12.08
C ALA A 16 5.09 43.78 -11.87
N ILE A 17 4.29 43.34 -12.87
CA ILE A 17 3.59 42.06 -12.84
C ILE A 17 4.58 40.88 -12.73
N ILE A 18 5.57 40.82 -13.64
CA ILE A 18 6.54 39.71 -13.68
C ILE A 18 7.39 39.68 -12.40
N SER A 19 7.71 40.85 -11.83
CA SER A 19 8.46 40.94 -10.56
C SER A 19 7.63 40.52 -9.34
N GLY A 20 6.31 40.69 -9.40
CA GLY A 20 5.36 40.29 -8.33
C GLY A 20 4.96 38.82 -8.36
N ILE A 21 5.26 38.09 -9.43
CA ILE A 21 4.95 36.67 -9.54
C ILE A 21 5.94 35.83 -8.72
N ASN A 22 5.44 34.91 -7.89
CA ASN A 22 6.28 34.05 -7.07
C ASN A 22 6.85 32.84 -7.83
N GLU A 23 6.34 32.54 -9.02
CA GLU A 23 6.89 31.50 -9.88
C GLU A 23 8.11 32.04 -10.65
N CYS A 24 9.10 31.21 -10.87
CA CYS A 24 10.24 31.55 -11.66
C CYS A 24 9.87 31.62 -13.15
N ILE A 25 10.10 32.73 -13.78
CA ILE A 25 9.85 32.96 -15.21
C ILE A 25 11.19 33.19 -15.90
N LEU A 26 11.43 32.39 -16.94
CA LEU A 26 12.64 32.46 -17.73
C LEU A 26 12.28 32.51 -19.22
N VAL A 27 13.08 33.24 -19.99
CA VAL A 27 13.07 33.15 -21.44
C VAL A 27 14.43 32.61 -21.89
N ALA A 28 14.41 31.61 -22.75
CA ALA A 28 15.62 30.98 -23.28
C ALA A 28 15.54 30.84 -24.80
N SER A 29 16.71 30.92 -25.46
CA SER A 29 16.90 30.58 -26.87
C SER A 29 18.03 29.56 -27.03
N THR A 30 18.35 29.20 -28.28
CA THR A 30 19.49 28.32 -28.58
C THR A 30 20.82 28.85 -28.04
N GLY A 31 20.91 30.17 -27.79
CA GLY A 31 22.11 30.83 -27.25
C GLY A 31 22.20 30.85 -25.71
N GLY A 32 21.16 30.45 -25.01
CA GLY A 32 21.12 30.48 -23.55
C GLY A 32 19.89 31.21 -22.98
N PHE A 33 20.00 31.66 -21.73
CA PHE A 33 18.94 32.44 -21.08
C PHE A 33 19.02 33.92 -21.49
N GLU A 34 17.88 34.48 -21.85
CA GLU A 34 17.75 35.88 -22.25
C GLU A 34 17.04 36.74 -21.19
N PHE A 35 16.28 36.08 -20.33
CA PHE A 35 15.56 36.73 -19.24
C PHE A 35 15.34 35.77 -18.07
N VAL A 36 15.43 36.28 -16.85
CA VAL A 36 14.94 35.63 -15.61
C VAL A 36 14.31 36.70 -14.72
N ASN A 37 13.23 36.31 -14.00
CA ASN A 37 12.60 37.21 -13.05
C ASN A 37 13.23 37.12 -11.64
N PRO A 38 12.95 38.07 -10.73
CA PRO A 38 13.48 38.06 -9.36
C PRO A 38 13.16 36.79 -8.55
N ALA A 39 12.04 36.10 -8.83
CA ALA A 39 11.71 34.87 -8.16
C ALA A 39 12.73 33.75 -8.44
N PHE A 40 13.26 33.70 -9.68
CA PHE A 40 14.31 32.76 -10.03
C PHE A 40 15.62 33.06 -9.28
N GLU A 41 16.01 34.31 -9.19
CA GLU A 41 17.21 34.71 -8.43
C GLU A 41 17.08 34.34 -6.96
N LYS A 42 15.90 34.56 -6.36
CA LYS A 42 15.60 34.22 -4.98
C LYS A 42 15.65 32.71 -4.72
N LEU A 43 15.09 31.91 -5.62
CA LEU A 43 15.05 30.45 -5.49
C LEU A 43 16.45 29.84 -5.66
N THR A 44 17.17 30.26 -6.73
CA THR A 44 18.43 29.62 -7.11
C THR A 44 19.64 30.24 -6.44
N GLY A 45 19.57 31.52 -6.04
CA GLY A 45 20.68 32.28 -5.50
C GLY A 45 21.67 32.77 -6.57
N TYR A 46 21.38 32.61 -7.86
CA TYR A 46 22.14 33.15 -8.97
C TYR A 46 21.49 34.44 -9.46
N SER A 47 22.31 35.45 -9.72
CA SER A 47 21.82 36.72 -10.32
C SER A 47 21.46 36.54 -11.80
N ALA A 48 20.59 37.42 -12.32
CA ALA A 48 20.25 37.44 -13.73
C ALA A 48 21.49 37.54 -14.63
N SER A 49 22.49 38.37 -14.25
CA SER A 49 23.73 38.50 -14.99
C SER A 49 24.59 37.22 -15.02
N GLU A 50 24.59 36.43 -13.95
CA GLU A 50 25.27 35.14 -13.92
C GLU A 50 24.57 34.12 -14.83
N VAL A 51 23.22 34.08 -14.77
CA VAL A 51 22.41 33.14 -15.53
C VAL A 51 22.41 33.42 -17.02
N MET A 52 22.39 34.67 -17.42
CA MET A 52 22.45 35.10 -18.83
C MET A 52 23.87 35.01 -19.42
N SER A 53 24.88 34.65 -18.63
CA SER A 53 26.22 34.41 -19.13
C SER A 53 26.28 33.19 -20.06
N PRO A 54 26.98 33.28 -21.23
CA PRO A 54 27.17 32.10 -22.10
C PRO A 54 27.86 30.89 -21.44
N LYS A 55 28.51 31.12 -20.29
CA LYS A 55 29.16 30.06 -19.49
C LYS A 55 28.22 29.35 -18.52
N PHE A 56 27.02 29.87 -18.34
CA PHE A 56 26.07 29.27 -17.39
C PHE A 56 25.48 27.97 -17.92
N ASN A 57 25.62 26.91 -17.15
CA ASN A 57 25.05 25.63 -17.51
C ASN A 57 23.88 25.31 -16.57
N PHE A 58 22.67 25.23 -17.12
CA PHE A 58 21.46 24.87 -16.32
C PHE A 58 21.59 23.56 -15.55
N LEU A 59 22.29 22.57 -16.08
CA LEU A 59 22.48 21.29 -15.42
C LEU A 59 23.18 21.38 -14.06
N GLN A 60 23.90 22.46 -13.77
CA GLN A 60 24.48 22.69 -12.45
C GLN A 60 23.41 22.94 -11.37
N LEU A 61 22.22 23.40 -11.79
CA LEU A 61 21.05 23.56 -10.90
C LEU A 61 20.28 22.26 -10.70
N VAL A 62 20.50 21.25 -11.53
CA VAL A 62 19.75 19.99 -11.50
C VAL A 62 20.50 18.99 -10.62
N HIS A 63 19.78 18.37 -9.69
CA HIS A 63 20.36 17.30 -8.86
C HIS A 63 20.98 16.21 -9.76
N PRO A 64 22.16 15.65 -9.42
CA PRO A 64 22.86 14.66 -10.25
C PRO A 64 21.99 13.51 -10.73
N ASP A 65 21.17 12.95 -9.83
CA ASP A 65 20.29 11.82 -10.17
C ASP A 65 19.19 12.20 -11.18
N ASP A 66 18.81 13.49 -11.24
CA ASP A 66 17.72 13.97 -12.09
C ASP A 66 18.22 14.53 -13.42
N GLN A 67 19.56 14.67 -13.60
CA GLN A 67 20.16 15.18 -14.83
C GLN A 67 19.81 14.35 -16.06
N HIS A 68 19.54 13.05 -15.89
CA HIS A 68 19.11 12.18 -16.98
C HIS A 68 17.81 12.65 -17.64
N LEU A 69 16.94 13.36 -16.90
CA LEU A 69 15.69 13.93 -17.41
C LEU A 69 15.94 15.02 -18.48
N PHE A 70 17.12 15.61 -18.51
CA PHE A 70 17.51 16.72 -19.38
C PHE A 70 18.59 16.35 -20.41
N ARG A 71 19.17 15.15 -20.30
CA ARG A 71 20.19 14.67 -21.25
C ARG A 71 19.50 14.10 -22.49
N HIS A 72 19.38 14.87 -23.56
CA HIS A 72 19.21 14.36 -24.92
C HIS A 72 20.43 14.70 -25.76
N GLN A 73 20.69 13.93 -26.81
CA GLN A 73 21.90 13.70 -27.59
C GLN A 73 22.75 14.91 -28.05
N ASN A 74 22.40 16.14 -27.71
CA ASN A 74 23.16 17.36 -28.05
C ASN A 74 23.39 18.22 -26.81
N HIS A 75 24.60 18.51 -26.50
CA HIS A 75 25.30 19.09 -25.37
C HIS A 75 24.76 20.32 -24.62
N THR A 76 23.54 20.76 -24.83
CA THR A 76 22.90 21.83 -24.05
C THR A 76 21.65 21.27 -23.38
N GLY A 77 21.58 21.24 -22.03
CA GLY A 77 20.50 20.66 -21.21
C GLY A 77 19.09 21.23 -21.48
N PHE A 78 18.90 21.99 -22.55
CA PHE A 78 17.68 22.66 -22.96
C PHE A 78 16.80 21.86 -23.95
N ASN A 79 17.32 20.83 -24.61
CA ASN A 79 16.59 20.17 -25.71
C ASN A 79 15.25 19.57 -25.33
N ARG A 80 15.03 19.21 -24.07
CA ARG A 80 13.73 18.75 -23.60
C ARG A 80 12.69 19.87 -23.66
N PHE A 81 13.07 21.09 -23.34
CA PHE A 81 12.15 22.22 -23.37
C PHE A 81 11.80 22.66 -24.81
N TYR A 82 12.67 22.37 -25.79
CA TYR A 82 12.44 22.71 -27.21
C TYR A 82 11.51 21.73 -27.95
N ALA A 83 11.20 20.58 -27.38
CA ALA A 83 10.32 19.59 -28.02
C ALA A 83 8.85 20.01 -28.06
N GLY A 84 8.48 21.22 -27.62
CA GLY A 84 7.11 21.74 -27.61
C GLY A 84 6.23 21.04 -26.57
N ASN A 85 5.09 21.59 -26.23
CA ASN A 85 4.03 21.12 -25.31
C ASN A 85 4.26 19.78 -24.58
N LEU A 86 5.40 19.59 -23.94
CA LEU A 86 5.63 18.43 -23.08
C LEU A 86 4.92 18.64 -21.72
N PRO A 87 4.46 17.55 -21.10
CA PRO A 87 3.91 17.65 -19.75
C PRO A 87 4.96 18.24 -18.79
N PRO A 88 4.53 18.95 -17.73
CA PRO A 88 5.43 19.48 -16.72
C PRO A 88 6.34 18.39 -16.16
N VAL A 89 7.58 18.76 -15.85
CA VAL A 89 8.60 17.85 -15.32
C VAL A 89 8.93 18.25 -13.90
N GLU A 90 8.77 17.33 -12.97
CA GLU A 90 9.24 17.49 -11.60
C GLU A 90 10.69 17.02 -11.48
N PHE A 91 11.53 17.81 -10.81
CA PHE A 91 12.92 17.46 -10.53
C PHE A 91 13.42 18.19 -9.28
N ARG A 92 14.59 17.78 -8.80
CA ARG A 92 15.28 18.44 -7.69
C ARG A 92 16.23 19.51 -8.23
N LEU A 93 16.02 20.73 -7.81
CA LEU A 93 16.88 21.87 -8.09
C LEU A 93 17.81 22.12 -6.91
N ILE A 94 19.11 22.29 -7.15
CA ILE A 94 20.09 22.63 -6.13
C ILE A 94 20.47 24.10 -6.33
N ASN A 95 20.22 24.90 -5.30
CA ASN A 95 20.57 26.32 -5.36
C ASN A 95 22.10 26.56 -5.11
N LYS A 96 22.53 27.76 -5.28
CA LYS A 96 23.97 28.17 -5.13
C LYS A 96 24.54 27.85 -3.73
N ARG A 97 23.68 27.68 -2.71
CA ARG A 97 24.06 27.31 -1.33
C ARG A 97 24.00 25.80 -1.07
N GLY A 98 23.73 25.00 -2.10
CA GLY A 98 23.58 23.53 -1.95
C GLY A 98 22.24 23.07 -1.40
N VAL A 99 21.25 23.96 -1.24
CA VAL A 99 19.92 23.59 -0.76
C VAL A 99 19.12 22.97 -1.90
N VAL A 100 18.48 21.84 -1.63
CA VAL A 100 17.62 21.13 -2.58
C VAL A 100 16.19 21.63 -2.49
N HIS A 101 15.65 22.05 -3.62
CA HIS A 101 14.25 22.41 -3.83
C HIS A 101 13.61 21.41 -4.80
N TYR A 102 12.39 20.97 -4.52
CA TYR A 102 11.59 20.24 -5.48
C TYR A 102 10.88 21.26 -6.37
N VAL A 103 11.05 21.14 -7.67
CA VAL A 103 10.46 22.10 -8.62
C VAL A 103 9.72 21.36 -9.72
N GLU A 104 8.70 22.01 -10.26
CA GLU A 104 7.97 21.60 -11.46
C GLU A 104 8.27 22.62 -12.55
N ALA A 105 8.80 22.18 -13.69
CA ALA A 105 9.08 23.04 -14.83
C ALA A 105 8.20 22.71 -16.01
N SER A 106 7.64 23.72 -16.64
CA SER A 106 6.93 23.67 -17.92
C SER A 106 7.56 24.62 -18.91
N SER A 107 7.42 24.34 -20.20
CA SER A 107 7.91 25.22 -21.26
C SER A 107 6.89 25.34 -22.37
N SER A 108 6.86 26.51 -23.01
CA SER A 108 6.06 26.79 -24.20
C SER A 108 6.81 27.74 -25.15
N PRO A 109 6.69 27.53 -26.48
CA PRO A 109 7.29 28.46 -27.44
C PRO A 109 6.59 29.84 -27.38
N LEU A 110 7.38 30.90 -27.46
CA LEU A 110 6.84 32.24 -27.63
C LEU A 110 6.47 32.45 -29.11
N LYS A 111 5.17 32.45 -29.40
CA LYS A 111 4.65 32.48 -30.79
C LYS A 111 5.09 33.71 -31.57
N GLU A 112 5.21 34.85 -30.89
CA GLU A 112 5.59 36.12 -31.50
C GLU A 112 7.10 36.28 -31.72
N ILE A 113 7.93 35.42 -31.12
CA ILE A 113 9.39 35.46 -31.19
C ILE A 113 9.91 34.06 -31.51
N PRO A 114 10.06 33.72 -32.79
CA PRO A 114 10.52 32.40 -33.20
C PRO A 114 11.89 32.06 -32.60
N GLY A 115 12.02 30.83 -32.07
CA GLY A 115 13.25 30.33 -31.48
C GLY A 115 13.41 30.65 -29.99
N GLN A 116 12.43 31.33 -29.38
CA GLN A 116 12.41 31.53 -27.92
C GLN A 116 11.39 30.67 -27.22
N LEU A 117 11.72 30.26 -25.99
CA LEU A 117 10.89 29.50 -25.07
C LEU A 117 10.61 30.30 -23.81
N LEU A 118 9.36 30.30 -23.39
CA LEU A 118 8.98 30.66 -22.04
C LEU A 118 9.10 29.41 -21.17
N ILE A 119 9.83 29.49 -20.09
CA ILE A 119 9.98 28.43 -19.08
C ILE A 119 9.43 28.95 -17.76
N ILE A 120 8.54 28.20 -17.14
CA ILE A 120 7.98 28.49 -15.82
C ILE A 120 8.45 27.40 -14.88
N ILE A 121 9.08 27.79 -13.76
CA ILE A 121 9.51 26.88 -12.72
C ILE A 121 8.77 27.24 -11.43
N ARG A 122 8.00 26.29 -10.92
CA ARG A 122 7.24 26.39 -9.68
C ARG A 122 7.96 25.63 -8.58
N ASP A 123 8.22 26.28 -7.44
CA ASP A 123 8.70 25.58 -6.24
C ASP A 123 7.55 24.79 -5.63
N ILE A 124 7.68 23.46 -5.62
CA ILE A 124 6.73 22.51 -5.04
C ILE A 124 7.28 21.83 -3.79
N THR A 125 8.33 22.40 -3.19
CA THR A 125 9.02 21.79 -2.04
C THR A 125 8.07 21.56 -0.87
N SER A 126 7.22 22.54 -0.55
CA SER A 126 6.25 22.40 0.54
C SER A 126 5.24 21.29 0.26
N ARG A 127 4.74 21.19 -0.98
CA ARG A 127 3.83 20.11 -1.40
C ARG A 127 4.50 18.75 -1.25
N LYS A 128 5.71 18.58 -1.80
CA LYS A 128 6.45 17.30 -1.73
C LYS A 128 6.80 16.89 -0.32
N LYS A 129 7.19 17.84 0.54
CA LYS A 129 7.43 17.54 1.97
C LYS A 129 6.18 17.03 2.66
N ALA A 130 5.02 17.68 2.43
CA ALA A 130 3.75 17.25 3.00
C ALA A 130 3.32 15.86 2.47
N GLU A 131 3.48 15.58 1.18
CA GLU A 131 3.21 14.27 0.58
C GLU A 131 4.09 13.16 1.21
N ILE A 132 5.38 13.41 1.37
CA ILE A 132 6.32 12.46 2.00
C ILE A 132 5.96 12.23 3.47
N GLU A 133 5.70 13.31 4.23
CA GLU A 133 5.33 13.22 5.65
C GLU A 133 4.01 12.45 5.84
N LEU A 134 3.01 12.72 4.99
CA LEU A 134 1.75 11.98 4.99
C LEU A 134 1.97 10.50 4.72
N SER A 135 2.75 10.17 3.69
CA SER A 135 3.07 8.79 3.35
C SER A 135 3.79 8.06 4.50
N GLN A 136 4.77 8.71 5.13
CA GLN A 136 5.49 8.16 6.28
C GLN A 136 4.57 7.97 7.50
N THR A 137 3.67 8.92 7.73
CA THR A 137 2.71 8.87 8.84
C THR A 137 1.71 7.73 8.64
N LEU A 138 1.18 7.56 7.42
CA LEU A 138 0.27 6.46 7.08
C LEU A 138 0.95 5.10 7.25
N GLU A 139 2.20 4.95 6.81
CA GLU A 139 2.95 3.71 6.97
C GLU A 139 3.25 3.41 8.45
N LYS A 140 3.60 4.43 9.24
CA LYS A 140 3.79 4.29 10.69
C LYS A 140 2.50 3.88 11.38
N LEU A 141 1.36 4.51 11.02
CA LEU A 141 0.04 4.17 11.58
C LEU A 141 -0.33 2.72 11.25
N ARG A 142 -0.15 2.28 9.99
CA ARG A 142 -0.39 0.90 9.57
C ARG A 142 0.44 -0.10 10.37
N LYS A 143 1.74 0.17 10.53
CA LYS A 143 2.63 -0.68 11.35
C LYS A 143 2.19 -0.77 12.80
N THR A 144 1.85 0.38 13.40
CA THR A 144 1.39 0.42 14.80
C THR A 144 0.08 -0.33 14.98
N MET A 145 -0.89 -0.17 14.06
CA MET A 145 -2.15 -0.91 14.09
C MET A 145 -1.91 -2.42 14.02
N MET A 146 -1.06 -2.89 13.10
CA MET A 146 -0.72 -4.31 12.99
C MET A 146 -0.03 -4.86 14.22
N ALA A 147 0.88 -4.09 14.83
CA ALA A 147 1.54 -4.49 16.08
C ALA A 147 0.54 -4.57 17.25
N THR A 148 -0.41 -3.66 17.33
CA THR A 148 -1.48 -3.69 18.35
C THR A 148 -2.37 -4.93 18.17
N ILE A 149 -2.77 -5.24 16.95
CA ILE A 149 -3.56 -6.45 16.65
C ILE A 149 -2.78 -7.70 17.05
N GLN A 150 -1.48 -7.77 16.71
CA GLN A 150 -0.64 -8.90 17.12
C GLN A 150 -0.52 -9.02 18.65
N ALA A 151 -0.40 -7.91 19.37
CA ALA A 151 -0.36 -7.94 20.83
C ALA A 151 -1.66 -8.47 21.44
N ILE A 152 -2.81 -8.04 20.92
CA ILE A 152 -4.14 -8.55 21.33
C ILE A 152 -4.25 -10.04 21.03
N THR A 153 -3.87 -10.47 19.83
CA THR A 153 -3.85 -11.87 19.40
C THR A 153 -3.00 -12.73 20.35
N LEU A 154 -1.77 -12.30 20.64
CA LEU A 154 -0.88 -12.98 21.58
C LEU A 154 -1.48 -13.06 23.00
N THR A 155 -2.21 -12.03 23.43
CA THR A 155 -2.90 -12.05 24.73
C THR A 155 -3.98 -13.12 24.77
N VAL A 156 -4.72 -13.34 23.70
CA VAL A 156 -5.71 -14.42 23.61
C VAL A 156 -5.02 -15.78 23.51
N GLU A 157 -3.98 -15.91 22.67
CA GLU A 157 -3.19 -17.15 22.55
C GLU A 157 -2.52 -17.56 23.88
N SER A 158 -2.13 -16.60 24.72
CA SER A 158 -1.50 -16.91 26.01
C SER A 158 -2.41 -17.69 26.97
N ARG A 159 -3.73 -17.64 26.73
CA ARG A 159 -4.72 -18.42 27.51
C ARG A 159 -4.90 -19.86 27.00
N ASP A 160 -4.45 -20.12 25.75
CA ASP A 160 -4.44 -21.43 25.12
C ASP A 160 -3.01 -21.73 24.65
N PRO A 161 -2.16 -22.36 25.50
CA PRO A 161 -0.74 -22.59 25.21
C PRO A 161 -0.49 -23.39 23.93
N TYR A 162 -1.51 -24.05 23.43
CA TYR A 162 -1.43 -24.90 22.22
C TYR A 162 -1.69 -24.13 20.93
N THR A 163 -2.15 -22.88 21.05
CA THR A 163 -2.38 -22.01 19.89
C THR A 163 -1.24 -21.00 19.66
N ALA A 164 -0.13 -21.12 20.39
CA ALA A 164 1.00 -20.22 20.20
C ALA A 164 1.46 -20.16 18.74
N GLY A 165 1.30 -19.00 18.11
CA GLY A 165 1.57 -18.76 16.70
C GLY A 165 0.60 -19.40 15.70
N HIS A 166 -0.50 -19.99 16.17
CA HIS A 166 -1.55 -20.59 15.32
C HIS A 166 -2.13 -19.55 14.36
N GLN A 167 -2.60 -18.41 14.87
CA GLN A 167 -3.20 -17.38 14.04
C GLN A 167 -2.24 -16.88 12.96
N ARG A 168 -0.96 -16.77 13.28
CA ARG A 168 0.07 -16.40 12.30
C ARG A 168 0.21 -17.47 11.21
N ARG A 169 0.29 -18.75 11.58
CA ARG A 169 0.43 -19.84 10.62
C ARG A 169 -0.83 -20.01 9.77
N VAL A 170 -2.03 -19.84 10.35
CA VAL A 170 -3.30 -19.78 9.59
C VAL A 170 -3.30 -18.59 8.62
N SER A 171 -2.87 -17.41 9.08
CA SER A 171 -2.78 -16.21 8.23
C SER A 171 -1.81 -16.40 7.06
N ASP A 172 -0.65 -17.01 7.30
CA ASP A 172 0.33 -17.28 6.25
C ASP A 172 -0.19 -18.30 5.23
N LEU A 173 -0.87 -19.37 5.68
CA LEU A 173 -1.48 -20.36 4.80
C LEU A 173 -2.65 -19.76 4.00
N ALA A 174 -3.56 -19.06 4.67
CA ALA A 174 -4.71 -18.42 4.02
C ALA A 174 -4.27 -17.40 2.94
N ARG A 175 -3.26 -16.60 3.25
CA ARG A 175 -2.63 -15.68 2.29
C ARG A 175 -2.05 -16.44 1.09
N THR A 176 -1.36 -17.54 1.32
CA THR A 176 -0.76 -18.35 0.24
C THR A 176 -1.85 -18.95 -0.66
N ILE A 177 -2.96 -19.43 -0.06
CA ILE A 177 -4.13 -19.92 -0.81
C ILE A 177 -4.72 -18.79 -1.66
N ALA A 178 -4.98 -17.61 -1.08
CA ALA A 178 -5.53 -16.46 -1.81
C ALA A 178 -4.61 -15.99 -2.96
N THR A 179 -3.29 -15.99 -2.74
CA THR A 179 -2.30 -15.68 -3.79
C THR A 179 -2.36 -16.70 -4.93
N ARG A 180 -2.48 -18.00 -4.61
CA ARG A 180 -2.61 -19.07 -5.61
C ARG A 180 -3.90 -18.96 -6.42
N LEU A 181 -4.95 -18.44 -5.81
CA LEU A 181 -6.23 -18.14 -6.46
C LEU A 181 -6.20 -16.82 -7.26
N SER A 182 -5.06 -16.15 -7.35
CA SER A 182 -4.87 -14.88 -8.06
C SER A 182 -5.78 -13.75 -7.54
N TRP A 183 -6.05 -13.73 -6.25
CA TRP A 183 -6.81 -12.65 -5.62
C TRP A 183 -6.01 -11.35 -5.64
N SER A 184 -6.69 -10.21 -5.62
CA SER A 184 -6.04 -8.91 -5.58
C SER A 184 -5.27 -8.69 -4.27
N THR A 185 -4.31 -7.76 -4.29
CA THR A 185 -3.54 -7.39 -3.08
C THR A 185 -4.46 -6.98 -1.94
N GLU A 186 -5.54 -6.26 -2.25
CA GLU A 186 -6.54 -5.82 -1.27
C GLU A 186 -7.28 -7.02 -0.64
N GLN A 187 -7.71 -7.99 -1.43
CA GLN A 187 -8.33 -9.22 -0.94
C GLN A 187 -7.35 -10.09 -0.12
N ILE A 188 -6.07 -10.09 -0.47
CA ILE A 188 -5.03 -10.79 0.30
C ILE A 188 -4.81 -10.11 1.65
N ASP A 189 -4.84 -8.78 1.71
CA ASP A 189 -4.75 -8.02 2.98
C ASP A 189 -6.00 -8.26 3.86
N GLU A 190 -7.19 -8.36 3.27
CA GLU A 190 -8.43 -8.74 3.94
C GLU A 190 -8.33 -10.13 4.58
N VAL A 191 -7.91 -11.14 3.82
CA VAL A 191 -7.66 -12.51 4.31
C VAL A 191 -6.68 -12.50 5.48
N ARG A 192 -5.57 -11.78 5.33
CA ARG A 192 -4.53 -11.71 6.36
C ARG A 192 -5.06 -11.12 7.65
N MET A 193 -5.81 -10.02 7.54
CA MET A 193 -6.40 -9.34 8.71
C MET A 193 -7.37 -10.25 9.44
N ALA A 194 -8.33 -10.82 8.72
CA ALA A 194 -9.34 -11.68 9.30
C ALA A 194 -8.72 -12.93 9.95
N ALA A 195 -7.71 -13.54 9.32
CA ALA A 195 -7.01 -14.70 9.84
C ALA A 195 -6.27 -14.43 11.16
N LEU A 196 -5.70 -13.23 11.32
CA LEU A 196 -5.00 -12.88 12.57
C LEU A 196 -5.93 -12.75 13.78
N VAL A 197 -7.21 -12.43 13.54
CA VAL A 197 -8.16 -12.13 14.62
C VAL A 197 -9.33 -13.13 14.69
N HIS A 198 -9.34 -14.18 13.85
CA HIS A 198 -10.49 -15.08 13.73
C HIS A 198 -10.90 -15.72 15.06
N ASP A 199 -9.94 -16.00 15.91
CA ASP A 199 -10.11 -16.66 17.22
C ASP A 199 -10.21 -15.69 18.41
N LEU A 200 -10.27 -14.36 18.16
CA LEU A 200 -10.31 -13.34 19.21
C LEU A 200 -11.41 -13.61 20.26
N GLY A 201 -12.55 -14.13 19.83
CA GLY A 201 -13.67 -14.44 20.71
C GLY A 201 -13.40 -15.57 21.72
N LYS A 202 -12.34 -16.35 21.56
CA LYS A 202 -11.93 -17.36 22.57
C LYS A 202 -11.58 -16.74 23.92
N ILE A 203 -11.41 -15.41 23.99
CA ILE A 203 -11.23 -14.70 25.26
C ILE A 203 -12.39 -14.95 26.25
N SER A 204 -13.59 -15.23 25.77
CA SER A 204 -14.77 -15.53 26.59
C SER A 204 -14.84 -16.98 27.08
N VAL A 205 -14.03 -17.88 26.52
CA VAL A 205 -14.04 -19.31 26.90
C VAL A 205 -13.15 -19.49 28.14
N PRO A 206 -13.62 -20.21 29.18
CA PRO A 206 -12.79 -20.55 30.34
C PRO A 206 -11.53 -21.30 29.93
N ALA A 207 -10.38 -20.93 30.54
CA ALA A 207 -9.11 -21.57 30.23
C ALA A 207 -9.09 -23.06 30.51
N GLU A 208 -9.83 -23.50 31.53
CA GLU A 208 -10.00 -24.91 31.91
C GLU A 208 -10.63 -25.74 30.80
N ILE A 209 -11.52 -25.12 29.98
CA ILE A 209 -12.14 -25.76 28.82
C ILE A 209 -11.17 -25.80 27.63
N LEU A 210 -10.48 -24.67 27.35
CA LEU A 210 -9.51 -24.60 26.26
C LEU A 210 -8.34 -25.58 26.47
N ASN A 211 -7.90 -25.73 27.72
CA ASN A 211 -6.75 -26.56 28.10
C ASN A 211 -7.11 -27.97 28.58
N LYS A 212 -8.37 -28.35 28.45
CA LYS A 212 -8.83 -29.65 28.97
C LYS A 212 -8.09 -30.81 28.31
N PRO A 213 -7.41 -31.66 29.10
CA PRO A 213 -6.79 -32.86 28.55
C PRO A 213 -7.90 -33.90 28.25
N GLY A 214 -8.22 -34.12 26.97
CA GLY A 214 -9.17 -35.12 26.55
C GLY A 214 -10.37 -34.55 25.79
N ARG A 215 -11.45 -35.36 25.70
CA ARG A 215 -12.64 -34.99 24.93
C ARG A 215 -13.50 -33.99 25.70
N LEU A 216 -13.99 -32.99 24.98
CA LEU A 216 -14.97 -32.05 25.51
C LEU A 216 -16.35 -32.70 25.61
N THR A 217 -17.07 -32.33 26.64
CA THR A 217 -18.51 -32.65 26.72
C THR A 217 -19.28 -31.81 25.68
N PRO A 218 -20.51 -32.20 25.30
CA PRO A 218 -21.35 -31.41 24.42
C PRO A 218 -21.55 -29.95 24.91
N SER A 219 -21.73 -29.77 26.23
CA SER A 219 -21.90 -28.44 26.84
C SER A 219 -20.62 -27.57 26.70
N GLU A 220 -19.45 -28.15 26.98
CA GLU A 220 -18.16 -27.45 26.83
C GLU A 220 -17.89 -27.10 25.37
N PHE A 221 -18.20 -28.02 24.44
CA PHE A 221 -18.04 -27.73 23.01
C PHE A 221 -19.00 -26.63 22.54
N ASN A 222 -20.22 -26.58 23.06
CA ASN A 222 -21.14 -25.47 22.77
C ASN A 222 -20.60 -24.11 23.27
N MET A 223 -19.92 -24.09 24.42
CA MET A 223 -19.26 -22.86 24.89
C MET A 223 -18.14 -22.41 23.91
N ILE A 224 -17.38 -23.31 23.37
CA ILE A 224 -16.37 -23.00 22.36
C ILE A 224 -17.04 -22.46 21.07
N LYS A 225 -18.17 -23.04 20.64
CA LYS A 225 -18.91 -22.58 19.44
C LYS A 225 -19.41 -21.13 19.52
N GLU A 226 -19.42 -20.51 20.70
CA GLU A 226 -19.79 -19.13 20.87
C GLU A 226 -18.69 -18.14 20.46
N HIS A 227 -17.43 -18.58 20.34
CA HIS A 227 -16.33 -17.64 20.06
C HIS A 227 -16.48 -16.85 18.74
N PRO A 228 -17.02 -17.39 17.61
CA PRO A 228 -17.21 -16.57 16.42
C PRO A 228 -18.19 -15.42 16.67
N ARG A 229 -19.25 -15.66 17.46
CA ARG A 229 -20.21 -14.62 17.83
C ARG A 229 -19.57 -13.57 18.73
N VAL A 230 -18.82 -13.99 19.75
CA VAL A 230 -18.11 -13.04 20.62
C VAL A 230 -17.06 -12.24 19.84
N GLY A 231 -16.32 -12.91 18.96
CA GLY A 231 -15.36 -12.23 18.04
C GLY A 231 -16.04 -11.19 17.17
N TYR A 232 -17.19 -11.52 16.58
CA TYR A 232 -18.02 -10.59 15.82
C TYR A 232 -18.41 -9.36 16.65
N GLU A 233 -18.97 -9.57 17.88
CA GLU A 233 -19.40 -8.47 18.75
C GLU A 233 -18.25 -7.51 19.12
N ILE A 234 -17.04 -8.03 19.29
CA ILE A 234 -15.84 -7.21 19.54
C ILE A 234 -15.42 -6.47 18.27
N LEU A 235 -15.30 -7.19 17.16
CA LEU A 235 -14.71 -6.65 15.94
C LEU A 235 -15.62 -5.66 15.20
N LYS A 236 -16.94 -5.80 15.30
CA LYS A 236 -17.90 -4.88 14.68
C LYS A 236 -17.84 -3.44 15.23
N THR A 237 -17.18 -3.24 16.38
CA THR A 237 -16.97 -1.90 16.96
C THR A 237 -15.80 -1.14 16.30
N ILE A 238 -15.01 -1.83 15.46
CA ILE A 238 -13.83 -1.29 14.79
C ILE A 238 -14.20 -1.05 13.33
N ASP A 239 -13.96 0.16 12.85
CA ASP A 239 -14.18 0.53 11.44
C ASP A 239 -13.02 0.00 10.57
N PHE A 240 -13.12 -1.28 10.22
CA PHE A 240 -12.19 -1.89 9.28
C PHE A 240 -12.56 -1.52 7.83
N PRO A 241 -11.59 -1.43 6.90
CA PRO A 241 -11.90 -1.22 5.48
C PRO A 241 -12.55 -2.45 4.83
N TRP A 242 -12.61 -3.58 5.53
CA TRP A 242 -13.18 -4.85 5.10
C TRP A 242 -14.18 -5.38 6.15
N PRO A 243 -15.11 -6.25 5.78
CA PRO A 243 -16.08 -6.83 6.70
C PRO A 243 -15.48 -7.90 7.63
N VAL A 244 -14.39 -7.54 8.34
CA VAL A 244 -13.62 -8.49 9.18
C VAL A 244 -14.50 -9.17 10.22
N ALA A 245 -15.44 -8.44 10.83
CA ALA A 245 -16.35 -9.01 11.83
C ALA A 245 -17.21 -10.14 11.23
N GLU A 246 -17.83 -9.90 10.07
CA GLU A 246 -18.64 -10.91 9.36
C GLU A 246 -17.80 -12.11 8.94
N ILE A 247 -16.60 -11.87 8.46
CA ILE A 247 -15.69 -12.97 8.07
C ILE A 247 -15.37 -13.85 9.27
N VAL A 248 -15.04 -13.24 10.42
CA VAL A 248 -14.77 -13.96 11.67
C VAL A 248 -16.01 -14.69 12.17
N TYR A 249 -17.20 -14.09 12.03
CA TYR A 249 -18.46 -14.74 12.41
C TYR A 249 -18.72 -16.01 11.61
N GLN A 250 -18.24 -16.08 10.37
CA GLN A 250 -18.53 -17.14 9.41
C GLN A 250 -17.40 -18.17 9.22
N HIS A 251 -16.25 -18.05 9.88
CA HIS A 251 -15.08 -18.90 9.57
C HIS A 251 -15.28 -20.39 9.90
N HIS A 252 -16.25 -20.73 10.73
CA HIS A 252 -16.64 -22.11 10.99
C HIS A 252 -17.89 -22.58 10.22
N GLU A 253 -18.41 -21.76 9.31
CA GLU A 253 -19.48 -22.19 8.42
C GLU A 253 -18.98 -23.22 7.41
N ARG A 254 -19.89 -24.07 6.93
CA ARG A 254 -19.62 -25.14 5.97
C ARG A 254 -20.61 -25.04 4.80
N LEU A 255 -20.19 -25.40 3.59
CA LEU A 255 -21.00 -25.21 2.38
C LEU A 255 -22.37 -25.94 2.46
N ASP A 256 -22.43 -27.06 3.14
CA ASP A 256 -23.66 -27.85 3.33
C ASP A 256 -24.58 -27.30 4.44
N GLY A 257 -24.12 -26.30 5.20
CA GLY A 257 -24.84 -25.74 6.35
C GLY A 257 -24.66 -26.49 7.67
N SER A 258 -23.75 -27.46 7.72
CA SER A 258 -23.43 -28.19 8.97
C SER A 258 -22.54 -27.38 9.91
N GLY A 259 -22.04 -26.19 9.45
CA GLY A 259 -21.22 -25.26 10.21
C GLY A 259 -21.99 -24.50 11.29
N TYR A 260 -21.30 -23.56 11.91
CA TYR A 260 -21.85 -22.69 12.96
C TYR A 260 -21.24 -21.29 12.86
N PRO A 261 -21.85 -20.25 13.46
CA PRO A 261 -23.03 -20.28 14.34
C PRO A 261 -24.38 -20.15 13.61
N GLN A 262 -24.40 -19.80 12.32
CA GLN A 262 -25.62 -19.46 11.58
C GLN A 262 -26.14 -20.61 10.72
N GLY A 263 -25.32 -21.63 10.43
CA GLY A 263 -25.66 -22.70 9.50
C GLY A 263 -25.84 -22.21 8.06
N LEU A 264 -25.02 -21.28 7.64
CA LEU A 264 -25.05 -20.71 6.29
C LEU A 264 -24.70 -21.76 5.25
N LYS A 265 -25.34 -21.65 4.08
CA LYS A 265 -25.10 -22.58 2.96
C LYS A 265 -24.49 -21.86 1.77
N ASN A 266 -23.51 -22.54 1.16
CA ASN A 266 -22.97 -22.20 -0.16
C ASN A 266 -22.70 -20.69 -0.37
N GLY A 267 -23.35 -20.05 -1.34
CA GLY A 267 -23.10 -18.66 -1.72
C GLY A 267 -23.35 -17.59 -0.65
N LYS A 268 -23.91 -17.95 0.51
CA LYS A 268 -24.11 -17.03 1.64
C LYS A 268 -22.87 -16.86 2.53
N ILE A 269 -21.89 -17.78 2.41
CA ILE A 269 -20.64 -17.70 3.19
C ILE A 269 -19.66 -16.77 2.45
N HIS A 270 -19.11 -15.81 3.17
CA HIS A 270 -18.12 -14.89 2.62
C HIS A 270 -16.91 -15.63 2.02
N PRO A 271 -16.38 -15.24 0.84
CA PRO A 271 -15.27 -15.96 0.21
C PRO A 271 -14.04 -16.10 1.11
N VAL A 272 -13.67 -15.05 1.84
CA VAL A 272 -12.56 -15.09 2.81
C VAL A 272 -12.82 -16.08 3.94
N SER A 273 -14.06 -16.16 4.46
CA SER A 273 -14.41 -17.13 5.49
C SER A 273 -14.24 -18.58 5.00
N ARG A 274 -14.51 -18.86 3.71
CA ARG A 274 -14.26 -20.18 3.13
C ARG A 274 -12.76 -20.50 3.06
N VAL A 275 -11.91 -19.50 2.76
CA VAL A 275 -10.44 -19.66 2.81
C VAL A 275 -9.99 -19.95 4.23
N LEU A 276 -10.49 -19.19 5.22
CA LEU A 276 -10.16 -19.40 6.62
C LEU A 276 -10.60 -20.78 7.11
N ALA A 277 -11.79 -21.24 6.72
CA ALA A 277 -12.31 -22.56 7.10
C ALA A 277 -11.39 -23.72 6.68
N VAL A 278 -10.71 -23.61 5.53
CA VAL A 278 -9.73 -24.59 5.06
C VAL A 278 -8.39 -24.40 5.77
N ALA A 279 -7.90 -23.16 5.82
CA ALA A 279 -6.59 -22.85 6.39
C ALA A 279 -6.50 -23.20 7.88
N ASP A 280 -7.55 -22.89 8.65
CA ASP A 280 -7.64 -23.19 10.07
C ASP A 280 -7.62 -24.71 10.33
N VAL A 281 -8.45 -25.47 9.61
CA VAL A 281 -8.49 -26.95 9.77
C VAL A 281 -7.14 -27.57 9.39
N VAL A 282 -6.52 -27.15 8.27
CA VAL A 282 -5.24 -27.68 7.82
C VAL A 282 -4.15 -27.39 8.85
N GLU A 283 -4.07 -26.14 9.33
CA GLU A 283 -3.09 -25.76 10.34
C GLU A 283 -3.31 -26.52 11.64
N ALA A 284 -4.57 -26.60 12.10
CA ALA A 284 -4.92 -27.32 13.31
C ALA A 284 -4.60 -28.82 13.24
N MET A 285 -4.71 -29.45 12.06
CA MET A 285 -4.35 -30.85 11.88
C MET A 285 -2.84 -31.07 11.81
N LEU A 286 -2.09 -30.16 11.18
CA LEU A 286 -0.62 -30.22 11.08
C LEU A 286 0.08 -29.86 12.40
N SER A 287 -0.62 -29.24 13.33
CA SER A 287 -0.06 -28.84 14.64
C SER A 287 -0.25 -29.92 15.69
N HIS A 288 0.76 -30.05 16.57
CA HIS A 288 0.68 -30.93 17.74
C HIS A 288 -0.29 -30.35 18.79
N ARG A 289 -1.16 -31.17 19.37
CA ARG A 289 -2.07 -30.81 20.46
C ARG A 289 -1.90 -31.79 21.62
N PRO A 290 -2.24 -31.43 22.89
CA PRO A 290 -1.93 -32.24 24.07
C PRO A 290 -2.49 -33.68 24.05
N TYR A 291 -3.64 -33.80 23.40
CA TYR A 291 -4.40 -35.06 23.30
C TYR A 291 -4.25 -35.74 21.95
N ARG A 292 -3.41 -35.18 21.03
CA ARG A 292 -3.29 -35.72 19.68
C ARG A 292 -1.99 -35.26 19.02
N SER A 293 -1.21 -36.20 18.52
CA SER A 293 -0.07 -35.92 17.62
C SER A 293 -0.53 -35.19 16.35
N ALA A 294 0.38 -34.42 15.74
CA ALA A 294 0.15 -33.85 14.43
C ALA A 294 -0.16 -34.97 13.40
N PHE A 295 -1.11 -34.74 12.53
CA PHE A 295 -1.34 -35.61 11.38
C PHE A 295 -0.24 -35.43 10.33
N SER A 296 0.02 -36.46 9.58
CA SER A 296 0.90 -36.37 8.41
C SER A 296 0.26 -35.46 7.34
N PRO A 297 1.08 -34.80 6.51
CA PRO A 297 0.55 -33.99 5.39
C PRO A 297 -0.36 -34.78 4.43
N LEU A 298 -0.14 -36.09 4.28
CA LEU A 298 -1.00 -36.98 3.48
C LEU A 298 -2.38 -37.16 4.10
N GLU A 299 -2.46 -37.36 5.41
CA GLU A 299 -3.73 -37.48 6.13
C GLU A 299 -4.53 -36.20 6.06
N VAL A 300 -3.85 -35.04 6.23
CA VAL A 300 -4.48 -33.72 6.10
C VAL A 300 -5.02 -33.50 4.68
N ALA A 301 -4.24 -33.82 3.66
CA ALA A 301 -4.64 -33.69 2.28
C ALA A 301 -5.84 -34.60 1.94
N ALA A 302 -5.86 -35.82 2.45
CA ALA A 302 -6.98 -36.78 2.29
C ALA A 302 -8.26 -36.22 2.93
N GLU A 303 -8.17 -35.63 4.13
CA GLU A 303 -9.33 -35.11 4.87
C GLU A 303 -9.94 -33.89 4.13
N ILE A 304 -9.14 -32.91 3.70
CA ILE A 304 -9.69 -31.75 2.97
C ILE A 304 -10.21 -32.13 1.58
N LYS A 305 -9.57 -33.11 0.91
CA LYS A 305 -10.03 -33.66 -0.38
C LYS A 305 -11.39 -34.31 -0.24
N LYS A 306 -11.61 -35.11 0.83
CA LYS A 306 -12.89 -35.74 1.16
C LYS A 306 -14.01 -34.72 1.36
N GLY A 307 -13.73 -33.58 1.99
CA GLY A 307 -14.69 -32.51 2.23
C GLY A 307 -14.94 -31.58 1.04
N SER A 308 -14.18 -31.72 -0.04
CA SER A 308 -14.27 -30.84 -1.23
C SER A 308 -15.65 -30.94 -1.89
N GLY A 309 -16.26 -29.78 -2.16
CA GLY A 309 -17.59 -29.67 -2.78
C GLY A 309 -18.77 -29.97 -1.83
N THR A 310 -18.52 -30.45 -0.63
CA THR A 310 -19.54 -30.67 0.40
C THR A 310 -19.42 -29.69 1.56
N ILE A 311 -18.33 -29.70 2.29
CA ILE A 311 -18.09 -28.80 3.43
C ILE A 311 -17.07 -27.70 3.10
N TYR A 312 -16.20 -27.91 2.11
CA TYR A 312 -15.20 -26.94 1.66
C TYR A 312 -15.34 -26.56 0.19
N ASP A 313 -14.95 -25.33 -0.14
CA ASP A 313 -14.93 -24.84 -1.52
C ASP A 313 -13.88 -25.59 -2.35
N PRO A 314 -14.26 -26.20 -3.49
CA PRO A 314 -13.33 -27.01 -4.29
C PRO A 314 -12.14 -26.25 -4.83
N GLN A 315 -12.30 -24.96 -5.19
CA GLN A 315 -11.19 -24.16 -5.70
C GLN A 315 -10.16 -23.89 -4.60
N ILE A 316 -10.64 -23.59 -3.39
CA ILE A 316 -9.79 -23.35 -2.22
C ILE A 316 -9.07 -24.64 -1.81
N VAL A 317 -9.79 -25.77 -1.80
CA VAL A 317 -9.18 -27.09 -1.51
C VAL A 317 -8.10 -27.43 -2.51
N ASN A 318 -8.34 -27.27 -3.81
CA ASN A 318 -7.35 -27.55 -4.85
C ASN A 318 -6.08 -26.68 -4.67
N ALA A 319 -6.25 -25.37 -4.47
CA ALA A 319 -5.14 -24.47 -4.20
C ALA A 319 -4.34 -24.88 -2.95
N CYS A 320 -5.03 -25.31 -1.89
CA CYS A 320 -4.39 -25.80 -0.66
C CYS A 320 -3.65 -27.12 -0.87
N LEU A 321 -4.22 -28.07 -1.62
CA LEU A 321 -3.58 -29.34 -1.96
C LEU A 321 -2.29 -29.12 -2.76
N ASP A 322 -2.27 -28.17 -3.70
CA ASP A 322 -1.08 -27.84 -4.46
C ASP A 322 0.03 -27.26 -3.56
N ILE A 323 -0.35 -26.40 -2.60
CA ILE A 323 0.58 -25.86 -1.59
C ILE A 323 1.17 -26.98 -0.72
N LEU A 324 0.34 -27.92 -0.28
CA LEU A 324 0.80 -29.06 0.52
C LEU A 324 1.75 -29.98 -0.28
N ARG A 325 1.45 -30.22 -1.57
CA ARG A 325 2.35 -30.99 -2.47
C ARG A 325 3.72 -30.36 -2.57
N GLU A 326 3.76 -29.07 -2.88
CA GLU A 326 5.01 -28.32 -3.04
C GLU A 326 5.82 -28.26 -1.73
N LYS A 327 5.14 -28.03 -0.62
CA LYS A 327 5.81 -27.81 0.68
C LYS A 327 6.36 -29.08 1.31
N TYR A 328 5.67 -30.22 1.09
CA TYR A 328 5.98 -31.50 1.78
C TYR A 328 6.39 -32.60 0.83
N ASP A 329 6.56 -32.32 -0.45
CA ASP A 329 6.94 -33.29 -1.49
C ASP A 329 6.05 -34.55 -1.46
N ILE A 330 4.74 -34.38 -1.34
CA ILE A 330 3.78 -35.47 -1.26
C ILE A 330 3.11 -35.74 -2.61
N SER A 331 3.05 -37.02 -3.00
CA SER A 331 2.25 -37.47 -4.15
C SER A 331 0.81 -37.75 -3.69
N LEU A 332 -0.13 -36.96 -4.19
CA LEU A 332 -1.56 -37.20 -3.95
C LEU A 332 -2.10 -38.00 -5.14
N SER A 333 -2.30 -39.29 -4.96
CA SER A 333 -2.97 -40.16 -5.94
C SER A 333 -4.48 -39.83 -6.05
#